data_831e42baa5a978d7afc68e0a32b54d3c
#
_entry.id   831e42baa5a978d7afc68e0a32b54d3c
#
_cell.length_a   1.000
_cell.length_b   1.000
_cell.length_c   1.000
_cell.angle_alpha   90.00
_cell.angle_beta   90.00
_cell.angle_gamma   90.00
#
_symmetry.space_group_name_H-M   'P 1'
#
loop_
_entity.id
_entity.type
_entity.pdbx_description
1 polymer ?
#
loop_
_entity_poly.entity_id
_entity_poly.type
_entity_poly.pdbx_seq_one_letter_code
_entity_poly.pdbx_strand_id
1 'polypeptide(L)'
;VSVAIIGAGLAGLACARTLQHHGIDAQIFESSDGVGGRVRTDELDGYRLDRGFQILLTAYPEVERFIDLTQLDMRLFDRGAVVRVNKRNWRVADPLKKPQLLLETARAPIGSLADKLRLLALVVSASRGSVQDLLHRSDTSTRDFLEQRKFSDRMINNFWRPLFSGIQLDPDLEVSSLRFLLILRMLATGTSGVPARGMGEITKQLASSLAPGTIRLGARAVETTGTHLIIDGGDRITADAVVVATDGASASRLLGIPNPGSRSTSCIWFSADSPPPGIGKFIALDGSTNVAVRNLAIMSAVSEKYAPPGKSLIAASIPGTVGDVGLEAEARKHLTQWIGPVVESWETLRIDRIIHGHPDQRAPLKARQRVNLGDNLWVCGDHRDTASIQGALFSGRRAGEAIAESLGVTP
;
A
#
# COMPACT_ATOMS: atom_id res chain seq x y z
N VAL A 1 29.81 -14.09 10.01
CA VAL A 1 28.99 -12.96 10.50
C VAL A 1 27.54 -13.31 10.28
N SER A 2 26.72 -13.24 11.31
CA SER A 2 25.31 -13.57 11.29
C SER A 2 24.45 -12.36 11.66
N VAL A 3 23.41 -12.11 10.88
CA VAL A 3 22.45 -11.03 11.15
C VAL A 3 21.07 -11.64 11.43
N ALA A 4 20.48 -11.28 12.57
CA ALA A 4 19.11 -11.67 12.90
C ALA A 4 18.13 -10.55 12.53
N ILE A 5 17.07 -10.91 11.79
CA ILE A 5 16.05 -9.98 11.30
C ILE A 5 14.70 -10.35 11.89
N ILE A 6 14.02 -9.42 12.54
CA ILE A 6 12.71 -9.62 13.16
C ILE A 6 11.62 -9.11 12.20
N GLY A 7 10.87 -10.04 11.60
CA GLY A 7 9.77 -9.77 10.67
C GLY A 7 10.08 -10.10 9.22
N ALA A 8 9.23 -10.95 8.59
CA ALA A 8 9.30 -11.36 7.20
C ALA A 8 8.38 -10.54 6.28
N GLY A 9 8.17 -9.26 6.58
CA GLY A 9 7.54 -8.30 5.68
C GLY A 9 8.51 -7.86 4.57
N LEU A 10 8.04 -7.02 3.63
CA LEU A 10 8.86 -6.53 2.52
C LEU A 10 10.20 -5.93 2.96
N ALA A 11 10.24 -5.19 4.07
CA ALA A 11 11.46 -4.57 4.56
C ALA A 11 12.48 -5.61 5.06
N GLY A 12 12.02 -6.61 5.84
CA GLY A 12 12.90 -7.69 6.32
C GLY A 12 13.42 -8.57 5.19
N LEU A 13 12.54 -8.92 4.24
CA LEU A 13 12.93 -9.70 3.06
C LEU A 13 13.95 -8.95 2.18
N ALA A 14 13.73 -7.64 1.95
CA ALA A 14 14.68 -6.81 1.19
C ALA A 14 16.02 -6.65 1.91
N CYS A 15 16.00 -6.51 3.26
CA CYS A 15 17.21 -6.45 4.07
C CYS A 15 18.00 -7.76 3.97
N ALA A 16 17.34 -8.92 4.16
CA ALA A 16 17.99 -10.22 4.06
C ALA A 16 18.60 -10.47 2.67
N ARG A 17 17.85 -10.18 1.61
CA ARG A 17 18.36 -10.32 0.23
C ARG A 17 19.57 -9.42 -0.03
N THR A 18 19.56 -8.20 0.50
CA THR A 18 20.70 -7.29 0.38
C THR A 18 21.92 -7.81 1.12
N LEU A 19 21.75 -8.30 2.36
CA LEU A 19 22.84 -8.91 3.15
C LEU A 19 23.43 -10.12 2.43
N GLN A 20 22.59 -11.03 1.93
CA GLN A 20 23.06 -12.21 1.18
C GLN A 20 23.79 -11.83 -0.11
N HIS A 21 23.42 -10.75 -0.77
CA HIS A 21 24.17 -10.23 -1.93
C HIS A 21 25.58 -9.78 -1.54
N HIS A 22 25.78 -9.32 -0.31
CA HIS A 22 27.10 -9.00 0.25
C HIS A 22 27.78 -10.20 0.92
N GLY A 23 27.26 -11.44 0.77
CA GLY A 23 27.84 -12.65 1.38
C GLY A 23 27.69 -12.73 2.90
N ILE A 24 26.73 -11.99 3.47
CA ILE A 24 26.46 -11.98 4.91
C ILE A 24 25.27 -12.91 5.20
N ASP A 25 25.46 -13.83 6.15
CA ASP A 25 24.39 -14.72 6.59
C ASP A 25 23.32 -13.94 7.34
N ALA A 26 22.08 -14.15 6.94
CA ALA A 26 20.92 -13.52 7.57
C ALA A 26 19.86 -14.57 7.91
N GLN A 27 19.25 -14.46 9.08
CA GLN A 27 18.13 -15.28 9.51
C GLN A 27 16.94 -14.39 9.88
N ILE A 28 15.77 -14.68 9.32
CA ILE A 28 14.53 -13.94 9.59
C ILE A 28 13.67 -14.73 10.57
N PHE A 29 13.18 -14.05 11.60
CA PHE A 29 12.24 -14.57 12.61
C PHE A 29 10.89 -13.89 12.41
N GLU A 30 9.90 -14.67 11.98
CA GLU A 30 8.54 -14.19 11.69
C GLU A 30 7.54 -14.79 12.68
N SER A 31 6.73 -13.96 13.28
CA SER A 31 5.76 -14.36 14.29
C SER A 31 4.57 -15.15 13.74
N SER A 32 4.24 -14.94 12.46
CA SER A 32 3.09 -15.57 11.81
C SER A 32 3.44 -16.89 11.12
N ASP A 33 2.44 -17.50 10.51
CA ASP A 33 2.50 -18.75 9.76
C ASP A 33 2.98 -18.59 8.30
N GLY A 34 3.37 -17.38 7.91
CA GLY A 34 3.83 -17.11 6.53
C GLY A 34 4.44 -15.73 6.36
N VAL A 35 5.17 -15.56 5.26
CA VAL A 35 5.84 -14.31 4.89
C VAL A 35 4.86 -13.27 4.37
N GLY A 36 5.28 -12.00 4.41
CA GLY A 36 4.59 -10.90 3.72
C GLY A 36 4.03 -9.80 4.65
N GLY A 37 3.78 -10.12 5.90
CA GLY A 37 3.19 -9.15 6.84
C GLY A 37 1.86 -8.59 6.33
N ARG A 38 1.83 -7.30 5.96
CA ARG A 38 0.65 -6.65 5.37
C ARG A 38 0.43 -6.99 3.89
N VAL A 39 1.47 -7.37 3.15
CA VAL A 39 1.38 -7.74 1.72
C VAL A 39 1.26 -9.26 1.61
N ARG A 40 0.07 -9.74 1.87
CA ARG A 40 -0.24 -11.17 1.94
C ARG A 40 -1.62 -11.44 1.34
N THR A 41 -1.80 -12.60 0.72
CA THR A 41 -3.05 -13.08 0.15
C THR A 41 -3.43 -14.39 0.81
N ASP A 42 -4.66 -14.49 1.29
CA ASP A 42 -5.24 -15.70 1.84
C ASP A 42 -6.20 -16.34 0.83
N GLU A 43 -6.29 -17.66 0.80
CA GLU A 43 -7.25 -18.39 -0.04
C GLU A 43 -8.45 -18.83 0.82
N LEU A 44 -9.66 -18.52 0.34
CA LEU A 44 -10.91 -18.88 0.98
C LEU A 44 -11.90 -19.33 -0.09
N ASP A 45 -12.32 -20.60 -0.06
CA ASP A 45 -13.33 -21.17 -0.98
C ASP A 45 -13.08 -20.87 -2.47
N GLY A 46 -11.80 -20.90 -2.87
CA GLY A 46 -11.36 -20.59 -4.24
C GLY A 46 -11.21 -19.10 -4.55
N TYR A 47 -11.55 -18.22 -3.63
CA TYR A 47 -11.24 -16.78 -3.72
C TYR A 47 -9.86 -16.48 -3.19
N ARG A 48 -9.22 -15.45 -3.74
CA ARG A 48 -7.98 -14.87 -3.23
C ARG A 48 -8.24 -13.50 -2.63
N LEU A 49 -8.07 -13.41 -1.32
CA LEU A 49 -8.35 -12.22 -0.54
C LEU A 49 -7.02 -11.64 -0.05
N ASP A 50 -6.61 -10.52 -0.61
CA ASP A 50 -5.48 -9.77 -0.07
C ASP A 50 -5.82 -9.27 1.33
N ARG A 51 -4.83 -9.03 2.19
CA ARG A 51 -5.07 -8.47 3.52
C ARG A 51 -5.35 -6.98 3.42
N GLY A 52 -6.61 -6.65 3.11
CA GLY A 52 -7.09 -5.35 2.67
C GLY A 52 -6.88 -5.09 1.18
N PHE A 53 -7.60 -4.11 0.64
CA PHE A 53 -7.48 -3.72 -0.77
C PHE A 53 -6.13 -3.06 -1.03
N GLN A 54 -5.33 -3.65 -1.91
CA GLN A 54 -3.98 -3.21 -2.23
C GLN A 54 -3.75 -3.16 -3.75
N ILE A 55 -2.84 -2.29 -4.16
CA ILE A 55 -2.42 -2.15 -5.56
C ILE A 55 -0.92 -1.89 -5.60
N LEU A 56 -0.23 -2.51 -6.55
CA LEU A 56 1.16 -2.22 -6.86
C LEU A 56 1.25 -1.10 -7.91
N LEU A 57 2.06 -0.07 -7.63
CA LEU A 57 2.47 0.93 -8.62
C LEU A 57 3.79 0.48 -9.25
N THR A 58 3.78 0.16 -10.54
CA THR A 58 4.92 -0.47 -11.21
C THR A 58 6.13 0.45 -11.41
N ALA A 59 5.94 1.77 -11.31
CA ALA A 59 7.01 2.76 -11.42
C ALA A 59 7.86 2.93 -10.16
N TYR A 60 7.61 2.18 -9.11
CA TYR A 60 8.45 2.21 -7.92
C TYR A 60 9.87 1.67 -8.22
N PRO A 61 10.95 2.47 -8.03
CA PRO A 61 12.32 2.02 -8.35
C PRO A 61 12.77 0.76 -7.61
N GLU A 62 12.34 0.58 -6.36
CA GLU A 62 12.73 -0.64 -5.63
C GLU A 62 11.92 -1.86 -6.09
N VAL A 63 10.76 -1.69 -6.71
CA VAL A 63 10.02 -2.78 -7.34
C VAL A 63 10.82 -3.32 -8.53
N GLU A 64 11.35 -2.45 -9.39
CA GLU A 64 12.21 -2.84 -10.51
C GLU A 64 13.47 -3.58 -10.03
N ARG A 65 14.04 -3.19 -8.89
CA ARG A 65 15.24 -3.78 -8.31
C ARG A 65 15.00 -5.17 -7.70
N PHE A 66 13.88 -5.34 -7.00
CA PHE A 66 13.64 -6.51 -6.17
C PHE A 66 12.66 -7.51 -6.76
N ILE A 67 11.82 -7.12 -7.70
CA ILE A 67 10.63 -7.87 -8.13
C ILE A 67 10.66 -8.08 -9.65
N ASP A 68 10.55 -9.32 -10.07
CA ASP A 68 10.32 -9.66 -11.48
C ASP A 68 8.81 -9.60 -11.78
N LEU A 69 8.37 -8.49 -12.35
CA LEU A 69 6.96 -8.25 -12.68
C LEU A 69 6.45 -9.22 -13.77
N THR A 70 7.34 -9.78 -14.59
CA THR A 70 6.97 -10.73 -15.65
C THR A 70 6.55 -12.06 -15.05
N GLN A 71 7.32 -12.56 -14.07
CA GLN A 71 6.99 -13.80 -13.37
C GLN A 71 5.72 -13.70 -12.53
N LEU A 72 5.37 -12.49 -12.05
CA LEU A 72 4.15 -12.26 -11.29
C LEU A 72 2.87 -12.27 -12.12
N ASP A 73 2.97 -12.34 -13.46
CA ASP A 73 1.79 -12.26 -14.36
C ASP A 73 0.89 -11.06 -13.99
N MET A 74 1.47 -9.86 -14.05
CA MET A 74 0.78 -8.64 -13.61
C MET A 74 -0.49 -8.37 -14.40
N ARG A 75 -1.59 -8.12 -13.68
CA ARG A 75 -2.89 -7.73 -14.19
C ARG A 75 -3.16 -6.27 -13.87
N LEU A 76 -3.42 -5.49 -14.91
CA LEU A 76 -3.48 -4.04 -14.79
C LEU A 76 -4.90 -3.53 -14.65
N PHE A 77 -5.07 -2.55 -13.78
CA PHE A 77 -6.25 -1.70 -13.75
C PHE A 77 -6.29 -0.81 -15.00
N ASP A 78 -7.48 -0.42 -15.41
CA ASP A 78 -7.66 0.61 -16.42
C ASP A 78 -7.15 1.97 -15.90
N ARG A 79 -6.47 2.72 -16.76
CA ARG A 79 -5.93 4.05 -16.42
C ARG A 79 -7.05 5.06 -16.28
N GLY A 80 -7.34 5.47 -15.07
CA GLY A 80 -8.42 6.35 -14.70
C GLY A 80 -9.24 5.81 -13.54
N ALA A 81 -10.44 6.32 -13.38
CA ALA A 81 -11.38 5.91 -12.35
C ALA A 81 -12.82 6.08 -12.83
N VAL A 82 -13.73 5.31 -12.26
CA VAL A 82 -15.16 5.59 -12.30
C VAL A 82 -15.48 6.45 -11.09
N VAL A 83 -15.92 7.68 -11.27
CA VAL A 83 -16.20 8.61 -10.18
C VAL A 83 -17.71 8.85 -10.08
N ARG A 84 -18.29 8.56 -8.93
CA ARG A 84 -19.70 8.88 -8.64
C ARG A 84 -19.81 10.33 -8.21
N VAL A 85 -20.58 11.11 -8.97
CA VAL A 85 -20.96 12.48 -8.64
C VAL A 85 -22.42 12.69 -8.98
N ASN A 86 -23.18 13.28 -8.08
CA ASN A 86 -24.62 13.54 -8.27
C ASN A 86 -25.41 12.25 -8.62
N LYS A 87 -25.15 11.16 -7.91
CA LYS A 87 -25.79 9.83 -8.10
C LYS A 87 -25.53 9.19 -9.47
N ARG A 88 -24.58 9.69 -10.25
CA ARG A 88 -24.21 9.15 -11.57
C ARG A 88 -22.72 8.81 -11.61
N ASN A 89 -22.40 7.67 -12.23
CA ASN A 89 -21.03 7.25 -12.48
C ASN A 89 -20.49 7.91 -13.77
N TRP A 90 -19.25 8.41 -13.69
CA TRP A 90 -18.52 9.05 -14.77
C TRP A 90 -17.15 8.43 -14.92
N ARG A 91 -16.77 8.01 -16.10
CA ARG A 91 -15.41 7.57 -16.36
C ARG A 91 -14.50 8.77 -16.56
N VAL A 92 -13.45 8.84 -15.75
CA VAL A 92 -12.44 9.89 -15.78
C VAL A 92 -11.09 9.24 -16.03
N ALA A 93 -10.46 9.56 -17.15
CA ALA A 93 -9.20 8.96 -17.56
C ALA A 93 -8.25 10.02 -18.16
N ASP A 94 -6.96 9.66 -18.22
CA ASP A 94 -5.97 10.46 -18.94
C ASP A 94 -6.31 10.49 -20.45
N PRO A 95 -6.65 11.66 -21.00
CA PRO A 95 -7.09 11.77 -22.40
C PRO A 95 -5.98 11.43 -23.40
N LEU A 96 -4.71 11.55 -23.01
CA LEU A 96 -3.58 11.19 -23.87
C LEU A 96 -3.42 9.67 -24.00
N LYS A 97 -3.86 8.92 -22.98
CA LYS A 97 -3.73 7.45 -22.93
C LYS A 97 -5.04 6.72 -23.27
N LYS A 98 -6.19 7.38 -23.07
CA LYS A 98 -7.53 6.88 -23.42
C LYS A 98 -8.36 7.96 -24.14
N PRO A 99 -8.03 8.30 -25.38
CA PRO A 99 -8.69 9.39 -26.11
C PRO A 99 -10.19 9.18 -26.30
N GLN A 100 -10.67 7.92 -26.35
CA GLN A 100 -12.09 7.58 -26.42
C GLN A 100 -12.89 8.08 -25.20
N LEU A 101 -12.25 8.31 -24.05
CA LEU A 101 -12.89 8.83 -22.83
C LEU A 101 -12.75 10.36 -22.67
N LEU A 102 -12.12 11.04 -23.63
CA LEU A 102 -11.90 12.50 -23.56
C LEU A 102 -13.20 13.26 -23.32
N LEU A 103 -14.24 12.97 -24.08
CA LEU A 103 -15.50 13.68 -23.99
C LEU A 103 -16.24 13.41 -22.68
N GLU A 104 -16.22 12.16 -22.20
CA GLU A 104 -16.81 11.78 -20.90
C GLU A 104 -16.02 12.44 -19.77
N THR A 105 -14.68 12.40 -19.81
CA THR A 105 -13.80 13.07 -18.84
C THR A 105 -14.03 14.59 -18.82
N ALA A 106 -14.18 15.21 -19.99
CA ALA A 106 -14.45 16.65 -20.09
C ALA A 106 -15.80 17.04 -19.47
N ARG A 107 -16.82 16.20 -19.66
CA ARG A 107 -18.18 16.41 -19.13
C ARG A 107 -18.35 16.01 -17.67
N ALA A 108 -17.48 15.16 -17.14
CA ALA A 108 -17.55 14.67 -15.75
C ALA A 108 -17.57 15.87 -14.77
N PRO A 109 -18.58 15.96 -13.88
CA PRO A 109 -18.76 17.13 -13.01
C PRO A 109 -17.89 17.03 -11.73
N ILE A 110 -16.65 16.52 -11.86
CA ILE A 110 -15.68 16.40 -10.76
C ILE A 110 -15.10 17.74 -10.33
N GLY A 111 -15.08 18.74 -11.24
CA GLY A 111 -14.55 20.08 -11.04
C GLY A 111 -14.80 20.94 -12.28
N SER A 112 -14.31 22.18 -12.25
CA SER A 112 -14.35 23.12 -13.39
C SER A 112 -13.36 22.71 -14.50
N LEU A 113 -13.44 23.33 -15.66
CA LEU A 113 -12.44 23.17 -16.71
C LEU A 113 -11.06 23.65 -16.23
N ALA A 114 -11.02 24.75 -15.47
CA ALA A 114 -9.77 25.24 -14.86
C ALA A 114 -9.14 24.20 -13.90
N ASP A 115 -9.95 23.47 -13.12
CA ASP A 115 -9.46 22.39 -12.27
C ASP A 115 -8.84 21.25 -13.09
N LYS A 116 -9.46 20.88 -14.21
CA LYS A 116 -8.94 19.83 -15.10
C LYS A 116 -7.62 20.24 -15.75
N LEU A 117 -7.46 21.49 -16.12
CA LEU A 117 -6.19 22.02 -16.63
C LEU A 117 -5.12 22.07 -15.53
N ARG A 118 -5.48 22.45 -14.29
CA ARG A 118 -4.57 22.41 -13.14
C ARG A 118 -4.15 20.97 -12.83
N LEU A 119 -5.07 20.01 -12.90
CA LEU A 119 -4.75 18.59 -12.75
C LEU A 119 -3.71 18.15 -13.76
N LEU A 120 -3.90 18.45 -15.05
CA LEU A 120 -2.94 18.13 -16.10
C LEU A 120 -1.56 18.76 -15.82
N ALA A 121 -1.54 20.06 -15.49
CA ALA A 121 -0.31 20.76 -15.15
C ALA A 121 0.39 20.16 -13.92
N LEU A 122 -0.37 19.75 -12.89
CA LEU A 122 0.16 19.11 -11.70
C LEU A 122 0.77 17.75 -12.01
N VAL A 123 0.09 16.91 -12.80
CA VAL A 123 0.59 15.60 -13.25
C VAL A 123 1.91 15.76 -14.03
N VAL A 124 1.97 16.70 -14.97
CA VAL A 124 3.19 16.99 -15.74
C VAL A 124 4.32 17.49 -14.81
N SER A 125 4.00 18.38 -13.88
CA SER A 125 4.98 18.87 -12.89
C SER A 125 5.50 17.79 -11.96
N ALA A 126 4.64 16.87 -11.50
CA ALA A 126 5.02 15.75 -10.63
C ALA A 126 5.88 14.72 -11.38
N SER A 127 5.69 14.56 -12.70
CA SER A 127 6.44 13.61 -13.53
C SER A 127 7.85 14.08 -13.88
N ARG A 128 8.15 15.37 -13.72
CA ARG A 128 9.46 15.97 -14.07
C ARG A 128 10.43 15.98 -12.89
N GLY A 129 11.74 16.03 -13.19
CA GLY A 129 12.80 16.04 -12.20
C GLY A 129 13.03 14.72 -11.47
N SER A 130 13.83 14.69 -10.44
CA SER A 130 14.11 13.51 -9.63
C SER A 130 13.12 13.38 -8.45
N VAL A 131 13.05 12.20 -7.86
CA VAL A 131 12.32 11.98 -6.58
C VAL A 131 12.96 12.81 -5.47
N GLN A 132 14.28 13.01 -5.53
CA GLN A 132 15.01 13.79 -4.54
C GLN A 132 14.62 15.26 -4.59
N ASP A 133 14.53 15.86 -5.80
CA ASP A 133 14.06 17.25 -5.97
C ASP A 133 12.66 17.44 -5.41
N LEU A 134 11.82 16.43 -5.54
CA LEU A 134 10.47 16.47 -5.03
C LEU A 134 10.44 16.48 -3.49
N LEU A 135 11.29 15.69 -2.84
CA LEU A 135 11.38 15.61 -1.38
C LEU A 135 12.00 16.88 -0.73
N HIS A 136 12.66 17.73 -1.50
CA HIS A 136 13.20 19.01 -1.01
C HIS A 136 12.22 20.20 -1.13
N ARG A 137 11.02 19.97 -1.66
CA ARG A 137 9.99 21.03 -1.72
C ARG A 137 9.42 21.32 -0.33
N SER A 138 8.75 22.46 -0.21
CA SER A 138 7.97 22.78 0.99
C SER A 138 6.87 21.76 1.18
N ASP A 139 6.64 21.34 2.41
CA ASP A 139 5.66 20.33 2.77
C ASP A 139 4.52 20.92 3.59
N THR A 140 3.30 20.57 3.24
CA THR A 140 2.07 20.94 3.95
C THR A 140 1.14 19.71 3.93
N SER A 141 -0.07 19.83 4.46
CA SER A 141 -1.08 18.81 4.24
C SER A 141 -1.41 18.68 2.75
N THR A 142 -1.84 17.51 2.30
CA THR A 142 -2.33 17.32 0.92
C THR A 142 -3.48 18.28 0.62
N ARG A 143 -4.36 18.53 1.60
CA ARG A 143 -5.48 19.46 1.48
C ARG A 143 -5.01 20.89 1.23
N ASP A 144 -4.15 21.42 2.12
CA ASP A 144 -3.62 22.78 1.98
C ASP A 144 -2.87 22.97 0.66
N PHE A 145 -2.08 21.97 0.27
CA PHE A 145 -1.37 21.98 -1.00
C PHE A 145 -2.33 22.11 -2.20
N LEU A 146 -3.43 21.39 -2.22
CA LEU A 146 -4.43 21.46 -3.28
C LEU A 146 -5.15 22.82 -3.29
N GLU A 147 -5.49 23.35 -2.11
CA GLU A 147 -6.11 24.67 -1.96
C GLU A 147 -5.15 25.79 -2.41
N GLN A 148 -3.87 25.74 -2.02
CA GLN A 148 -2.83 26.68 -2.50
C GLN A 148 -2.66 26.62 -4.02
N ARG A 149 -2.87 25.45 -4.64
CA ARG A 149 -2.88 25.26 -6.10
C ARG A 149 -4.19 25.70 -6.75
N LYS A 150 -5.11 26.31 -5.98
CA LYS A 150 -6.39 26.85 -6.45
C LYS A 150 -7.34 25.80 -7.03
N PHE A 151 -7.22 24.53 -6.59
CA PHE A 151 -8.26 23.55 -6.87
C PHE A 151 -9.55 23.95 -6.13
N SER A 152 -10.69 23.82 -6.80
CA SER A 152 -11.97 24.10 -6.17
C SER A 152 -12.32 23.01 -5.15
N ASP A 153 -13.12 23.35 -4.13
CA ASP A 153 -13.67 22.38 -3.16
C ASP A 153 -14.38 21.23 -3.86
N ARG A 154 -15.04 21.52 -4.98
CA ARG A 154 -15.70 20.50 -5.79
C ARG A 154 -14.70 19.47 -6.33
N MET A 155 -13.55 19.91 -6.86
CA MET A 155 -12.51 19.01 -7.35
C MET A 155 -11.84 18.25 -6.21
N ILE A 156 -11.59 18.91 -5.10
CA ILE A 156 -11.01 18.30 -3.91
C ILE A 156 -11.94 17.20 -3.37
N ASN A 157 -13.20 17.50 -3.18
CA ASN A 157 -14.15 16.57 -2.55
C ASN A 157 -14.59 15.44 -3.49
N ASN A 158 -14.83 15.74 -4.78
CA ASN A 158 -15.39 14.77 -5.72
C ASN A 158 -14.33 13.85 -6.34
N PHE A 159 -13.06 14.24 -6.37
CA PHE A 159 -12.01 13.49 -7.06
C PHE A 159 -10.79 13.21 -6.17
N TRP A 160 -10.12 14.25 -5.65
CA TRP A 160 -8.89 14.08 -4.90
C TRP A 160 -9.10 13.31 -3.59
N ARG A 161 -10.10 13.70 -2.82
CA ARG A 161 -10.41 13.06 -1.55
C ARG A 161 -10.76 11.58 -1.72
N PRO A 162 -11.74 11.15 -2.55
CA PRO A 162 -12.05 9.74 -2.68
C PRO A 162 -10.90 8.91 -3.24
N LEU A 163 -10.06 9.46 -4.12
CA LEU A 163 -8.88 8.77 -4.64
C LEU A 163 -7.80 8.61 -3.56
N PHE A 164 -7.38 9.70 -2.95
CA PHE A 164 -6.23 9.69 -2.04
C PHE A 164 -6.58 9.22 -0.63
N SER A 165 -7.83 9.33 -0.19
CA SER A 165 -8.24 8.75 1.09
C SER A 165 -8.04 7.23 1.13
N GLY A 166 -8.26 6.53 0.02
CA GLY A 166 -7.97 5.10 -0.07
C GLY A 166 -6.48 4.78 -0.13
N ILE A 167 -5.71 5.56 -0.90
CA ILE A 167 -4.26 5.32 -1.09
C ILE A 167 -3.46 5.71 0.18
N GLN A 168 -3.84 6.81 0.84
CA GLN A 168 -3.14 7.33 2.02
C GLN A 168 -3.78 6.89 3.35
N LEU A 169 -4.93 6.22 3.30
CA LEU A 169 -5.77 5.87 4.47
C LEU A 169 -6.12 7.11 5.29
N ASP A 170 -6.44 8.21 4.59
CA ASP A 170 -6.64 9.53 5.16
C ASP A 170 -7.87 10.22 4.54
N PRO A 171 -9.04 10.15 5.19
CA PRO A 171 -10.26 10.76 4.67
C PRO A 171 -10.20 12.29 4.63
N ASP A 172 -9.31 12.91 5.40
CA ASP A 172 -9.26 14.38 5.55
C ASP A 172 -8.14 15.04 4.72
N LEU A 173 -7.28 14.23 4.06
CA LEU A 173 -6.14 14.68 3.26
C LEU A 173 -5.10 15.45 4.09
N GLU A 174 -4.89 15.07 5.35
CA GLU A 174 -3.89 15.65 6.26
C GLU A 174 -2.47 15.10 6.05
N VAL A 175 -2.35 13.96 5.34
CA VAL A 175 -1.04 13.39 4.99
C VAL A 175 -0.24 14.37 4.14
N SER A 176 1.08 14.33 4.30
CA SER A 176 2.07 15.15 3.61
C SER A 176 1.82 15.26 2.11
N SER A 177 1.91 16.49 1.60
CA SER A 177 1.85 16.82 0.18
C SER A 177 3.02 16.23 -0.62
N LEU A 178 4.17 16.01 0.00
CA LEU A 178 5.29 15.35 -0.66
C LEU A 178 4.99 13.88 -0.91
N ARG A 179 4.35 13.19 0.04
CA ARG A 179 3.88 11.82 -0.17
C ARG A 179 2.81 11.76 -1.25
N PHE A 180 1.86 12.69 -1.26
CA PHE A 180 0.87 12.85 -2.31
C PHE A 180 1.53 13.00 -3.69
N LEU A 181 2.51 13.87 -3.82
CA LEU A 181 3.21 14.11 -5.09
C LEU A 181 4.04 12.90 -5.54
N LEU A 182 4.66 12.15 -4.62
CA LEU A 182 5.35 10.90 -4.93
C LEU A 182 4.39 9.88 -5.53
N ILE A 183 3.23 9.67 -4.91
CA ILE A 183 2.21 8.74 -5.39
C ILE A 183 1.67 9.20 -6.76
N LEU A 184 1.37 10.49 -6.91
CA LEU A 184 0.90 11.06 -8.17
C LEU A 184 1.91 10.84 -9.30
N ARG A 185 3.20 11.01 -9.01
CA ARG A 185 4.28 10.70 -9.96
C ARG A 185 4.25 9.23 -10.38
N MET A 186 4.15 8.30 -9.44
CA MET A 186 4.11 6.86 -9.75
C MET A 186 2.88 6.48 -10.57
N LEU A 187 1.72 7.06 -10.27
CA LEU A 187 0.50 6.89 -11.07
C LEU A 187 0.64 7.46 -12.50
N ALA A 188 1.35 8.57 -12.64
CA ALA A 188 1.55 9.23 -13.94
C ALA A 188 2.57 8.52 -14.83
N THR A 189 3.67 8.03 -14.26
CA THR A 189 4.81 7.44 -14.99
C THR A 189 4.72 5.94 -15.17
N GLY A 190 3.99 5.24 -14.29
CA GLY A 190 3.82 3.79 -14.33
C GLY A 190 2.41 3.33 -14.67
N THR A 191 2.14 2.10 -14.27
CA THR A 191 0.82 1.47 -14.27
C THR A 191 0.47 1.02 -12.86
N SER A 192 -0.80 0.80 -12.60
CA SER A 192 -1.29 0.20 -11.36
C SER A 192 -1.87 -1.18 -11.65
N GLY A 193 -1.56 -2.14 -10.81
CA GLY A 193 -2.00 -3.51 -11.02
C GLY A 193 -1.82 -4.39 -9.80
N VAL A 194 -2.14 -5.65 -9.97
CA VAL A 194 -1.94 -6.72 -8.99
C VAL A 194 -1.32 -7.93 -9.68
N PRO A 195 -0.52 -8.74 -8.97
CA PRO A 195 -0.17 -10.07 -9.47
C PRO A 195 -1.43 -10.90 -9.72
N ALA A 196 -1.42 -11.72 -10.76
CA ALA A 196 -2.61 -12.50 -11.14
C ALA A 196 -3.19 -13.33 -10.00
N ARG A 197 -2.36 -13.79 -9.07
CA ARG A 197 -2.74 -14.67 -7.94
C ARG A 197 -2.73 -13.97 -6.58
N GLY A 198 -2.79 -12.64 -6.55
CA GLY A 198 -2.83 -11.83 -5.34
C GLY A 198 -1.51 -11.16 -4.98
N MET A 199 -1.60 -10.12 -4.16
CA MET A 199 -0.46 -9.30 -3.74
C MET A 199 0.61 -10.10 -2.98
N GLY A 200 0.22 -11.19 -2.30
CA GLY A 200 1.14 -12.08 -1.59
C GLY A 200 2.20 -12.75 -2.49
N GLU A 201 1.97 -12.84 -3.81
CA GLU A 201 2.98 -13.38 -4.73
C GLU A 201 4.26 -12.53 -4.77
N ILE A 202 4.16 -11.23 -4.50
CA ILE A 202 5.32 -10.31 -4.39
C ILE A 202 6.27 -10.79 -3.28
N THR A 203 5.72 -11.04 -2.10
CA THR A 203 6.52 -11.44 -0.94
C THR A 203 6.98 -12.89 -1.03
N LYS A 204 6.20 -13.77 -1.64
CA LYS A 204 6.61 -15.15 -1.94
C LYS A 204 7.80 -15.18 -2.91
N GLN A 205 7.75 -14.39 -3.99
CA GLN A 205 8.85 -14.28 -4.95
C GLN A 205 10.13 -13.78 -4.25
N LEU A 206 10.01 -12.73 -3.42
CA LEU A 206 11.14 -12.20 -2.70
C LEU A 206 11.71 -13.21 -1.69
N ALA A 207 10.85 -13.93 -0.96
CA ALA A 207 11.26 -14.97 -0.02
C ALA A 207 11.93 -16.15 -0.73
N SER A 208 11.44 -16.56 -1.90
CA SER A 208 12.02 -17.66 -2.69
C SER A 208 13.40 -17.34 -3.26
N SER A 209 13.80 -16.07 -3.32
CA SER A 209 15.12 -15.64 -3.72
C SER A 209 16.18 -15.73 -2.63
N LEU A 210 15.78 -16.02 -1.38
CA LEU A 210 16.67 -16.19 -0.25
C LEU A 210 17.19 -17.64 -0.15
N ALA A 211 18.32 -17.81 0.50
CA ALA A 211 18.88 -19.13 0.74
C ALA A 211 17.90 -20.01 1.57
N PRO A 212 17.85 -21.32 1.31
CA PRO A 212 17.02 -22.24 2.12
C PRO A 212 17.33 -22.12 3.61
N GLY A 213 16.29 -22.12 4.45
CA GLY A 213 16.45 -22.04 5.91
C GLY A 213 16.64 -20.61 6.46
N THR A 214 16.67 -19.59 5.60
CA THR A 214 16.77 -18.18 6.03
C THR A 214 15.58 -17.73 6.89
N ILE A 215 14.38 -18.29 6.69
CA ILE A 215 13.15 -17.84 7.34
C ILE A 215 12.66 -18.89 8.36
N ARG A 216 12.52 -18.46 9.62
CA ARG A 216 11.88 -19.24 10.70
C ARG A 216 10.51 -18.61 10.99
N LEU A 217 9.45 -19.32 10.62
CA LEU A 217 8.06 -18.95 10.91
C LEU A 217 7.65 -19.37 12.33
N GLY A 218 6.58 -18.78 12.87
CA GLY A 218 6.09 -19.04 14.22
C GLY A 218 7.06 -18.59 15.32
N ALA A 219 8.02 -17.73 15.00
CA ALA A 219 9.08 -17.28 15.88
C ALA A 219 8.88 -15.80 16.27
N ARG A 220 8.08 -15.55 17.29
CA ARG A 220 7.77 -14.21 17.77
C ARG A 220 8.88 -13.68 18.65
N ALA A 221 9.59 -12.65 18.22
CA ALA A 221 10.53 -11.93 19.08
C ALA A 221 9.77 -11.07 20.11
N VAL A 222 10.12 -11.21 21.38
CA VAL A 222 9.51 -10.48 22.52
C VAL A 222 10.46 -9.45 23.12
N GLU A 223 11.78 -9.68 22.98
CA GLU A 223 12.83 -8.77 23.44
C GLU A 223 14.00 -8.81 22.47
N THR A 224 14.76 -7.73 22.37
CA THR A 224 15.96 -7.67 21.54
C THR A 224 16.96 -6.61 22.00
N THR A 225 18.22 -6.88 21.71
CA THR A 225 19.33 -5.93 21.73
C THR A 225 20.07 -6.00 20.40
N GLY A 226 21.20 -5.31 20.25
CA GLY A 226 22.01 -5.41 19.02
C GLY A 226 22.75 -6.73 18.83
N THR A 227 22.78 -7.62 19.83
CA THR A 227 23.55 -8.87 19.82
C THR A 227 22.71 -10.11 20.07
N HIS A 228 21.44 -9.96 20.44
CA HIS A 228 20.53 -11.09 20.63
C HIS A 228 19.06 -10.69 20.53
N LEU A 229 18.22 -11.67 20.32
CA LEU A 229 16.77 -11.59 20.48
C LEU A 229 16.25 -12.77 21.28
N ILE A 230 15.12 -12.58 21.96
CA ILE A 230 14.42 -13.62 22.71
C ILE A 230 13.12 -13.91 21.96
N ILE A 231 12.91 -15.19 21.63
CA ILE A 231 11.66 -15.67 21.03
C ILE A 231 10.68 -16.02 22.14
N ASP A 232 9.40 -15.80 21.88
CA ASP A 232 8.33 -16.26 22.76
C ASP A 232 8.48 -17.78 23.03
N GLY A 233 8.50 -18.15 24.33
CA GLY A 233 8.90 -19.50 24.75
C GLY A 233 10.34 -19.61 25.32
N GLY A 234 11.13 -18.53 25.25
CA GLY A 234 12.41 -18.40 25.96
C GLY A 234 13.67 -18.70 25.14
N ASP A 235 13.57 -19.11 23.89
CA ASP A 235 14.73 -19.31 23.01
C ASP A 235 15.51 -18.00 22.84
N ARG A 236 16.79 -18.01 23.22
CA ARG A 236 17.71 -16.89 22.98
C ARG A 236 18.54 -17.14 21.74
N ILE A 237 18.44 -16.23 20.77
CA ILE A 237 19.18 -16.24 19.51
C ILE A 237 20.26 -15.17 19.59
N THR A 238 21.52 -15.54 19.40
CA THR A 238 22.67 -14.61 19.36
C THR A 238 23.03 -14.29 17.91
N ALA A 239 23.37 -13.06 17.62
CA ALA A 239 23.79 -12.58 16.31
C ALA A 239 24.82 -11.44 16.44
N ASP A 240 25.58 -11.17 15.37
CA ASP A 240 26.54 -10.05 15.33
C ASP A 240 25.82 -8.71 15.13
N ALA A 241 24.62 -8.73 14.55
CA ALA A 241 23.74 -7.55 14.45
C ALA A 241 22.27 -7.99 14.44
N VAL A 242 21.38 -7.15 14.95
CA VAL A 242 19.94 -7.37 14.95
C VAL A 242 19.21 -6.26 14.21
N VAL A 243 18.26 -6.64 13.34
CA VAL A 243 17.41 -5.73 12.58
C VAL A 243 15.95 -5.92 12.99
N VAL A 244 15.30 -4.85 13.45
CA VAL A 244 13.85 -4.85 13.66
C VAL A 244 13.16 -4.34 12.40
N ALA A 245 12.49 -5.26 11.68
CA ALA A 245 11.85 -5.03 10.38
C ALA A 245 10.32 -5.18 10.46
N THR A 246 9.73 -4.91 11.62
CA THR A 246 8.29 -4.99 11.88
C THR A 246 7.56 -3.72 11.46
N ASP A 247 6.23 -3.68 11.64
CA ASP A 247 5.48 -2.42 11.58
C ASP A 247 5.94 -1.41 12.64
N GLY A 248 5.64 -0.11 12.43
CA GLY A 248 6.12 0.95 13.29
C GLY A 248 5.68 0.86 14.76
N ALA A 249 4.48 0.36 15.03
CA ALA A 249 3.99 0.19 16.39
C ALA A 249 4.71 -0.97 17.11
N SER A 250 4.96 -2.06 16.42
CA SER A 250 5.74 -3.20 16.95
C SER A 250 7.21 -2.84 17.13
N ALA A 251 7.81 -2.10 16.18
CA ALA A 251 9.17 -1.60 16.31
C ALA A 251 9.31 -0.66 17.52
N SER A 252 8.34 0.23 17.74
CA SER A 252 8.30 1.11 18.90
C SER A 252 8.32 0.32 20.23
N ARG A 253 7.51 -0.74 20.32
CA ARG A 253 7.48 -1.58 21.54
C ARG A 253 8.78 -2.34 21.80
N LEU A 254 9.39 -2.90 20.74
CA LEU A 254 10.62 -3.69 20.86
C LEU A 254 11.85 -2.84 21.14
N LEU A 255 11.89 -1.61 20.62
CA LEU A 255 13.07 -0.75 20.60
C LEU A 255 12.99 0.45 21.54
N GLY A 256 11.84 0.74 22.13
CA GLY A 256 11.63 1.97 22.92
C GLY A 256 11.72 3.26 22.10
N ILE A 257 11.65 3.19 20.76
CA ILE A 257 11.67 4.37 19.89
C ILE A 257 10.28 5.02 19.81
N PRO A 258 10.16 6.31 19.43
CA PRO A 258 8.88 6.96 19.27
C PRO A 258 7.95 6.20 18.32
N ASN A 259 6.70 6.02 18.73
CA ASN A 259 5.68 5.41 17.88
C ASN A 259 5.32 6.40 16.76
N PRO A 260 5.41 6.00 15.48
CA PRO A 260 5.07 6.88 14.35
C PRO A 260 3.57 7.15 14.21
N GLY A 261 2.73 6.54 15.06
CA GLY A 261 1.29 6.53 14.85
C GLY A 261 0.88 5.54 13.75
N SER A 262 -0.42 5.38 13.57
CA SER A 262 -0.98 4.47 12.57
C SER A 262 -2.25 5.03 11.96
N ARG A 263 -2.42 4.81 10.66
CA ARG A 263 -3.69 4.99 9.95
C ARG A 263 -4.31 3.63 9.67
N SER A 264 -5.56 3.50 10.06
CA SER A 264 -6.32 2.26 9.92
C SER A 264 -7.19 2.25 8.67
N THR A 265 -7.61 1.06 8.27
CA THR A 265 -8.56 0.85 7.19
C THR A 265 -9.34 -0.42 7.43
N SER A 266 -10.55 -0.48 6.89
CA SER A 266 -11.31 -1.73 6.77
C SER A 266 -11.53 -2.05 5.29
N CYS A 267 -11.57 -3.34 4.96
CA CYS A 267 -11.95 -3.82 3.64
C CYS A 267 -13.01 -4.90 3.79
N ILE A 268 -14.11 -4.75 3.09
CA ILE A 268 -15.14 -5.79 3.01
C ILE A 268 -15.00 -6.47 1.65
N TRP A 269 -14.86 -7.77 1.69
CA TRP A 269 -14.80 -8.63 0.51
C TRP A 269 -16.17 -9.24 0.26
N PHE A 270 -16.73 -8.94 -0.91
CA PHE A 270 -18.00 -9.50 -1.34
C PHE A 270 -17.83 -10.45 -2.52
N SER A 271 -18.60 -11.54 -2.48
CA SER A 271 -18.88 -12.40 -3.63
C SER A 271 -20.18 -11.99 -4.29
N ALA A 272 -20.23 -12.02 -5.61
CA ALA A 272 -21.43 -11.80 -6.40
C ALA A 272 -21.46 -12.77 -7.59
N ASP A 273 -22.66 -13.14 -8.07
CA ASP A 273 -22.83 -14.00 -9.25
C ASP A 273 -22.45 -13.29 -10.56
N SER A 274 -22.50 -11.97 -10.57
CA SER A 274 -22.08 -11.15 -11.69
C SER A 274 -21.46 -9.83 -11.23
N PRO A 275 -20.49 -9.28 -11.98
CA PRO A 275 -19.87 -8.01 -11.61
C PRO A 275 -20.87 -6.86 -11.73
N PRO A 276 -20.81 -5.87 -10.80
CA PRO A 276 -21.60 -4.66 -10.93
C PRO A 276 -21.31 -3.94 -12.26
N PRO A 277 -22.33 -3.44 -12.97
CA PRO A 277 -22.18 -2.89 -14.31
C PRO A 277 -21.42 -1.55 -14.30
N GLY A 278 -20.69 -1.27 -15.38
CA GLY A 278 -20.11 0.04 -15.66
C GLY A 278 -18.78 0.35 -14.98
N ILE A 279 -18.28 -0.54 -14.11
CA ILE A 279 -17.00 -0.35 -13.39
C ILE A 279 -15.86 -1.06 -14.15
N GLY A 280 -15.99 -2.36 -14.44
CA GLY A 280 -14.96 -3.13 -15.14
C GLY A 280 -13.64 -3.16 -14.38
N LYS A 281 -12.54 -2.88 -15.07
CA LYS A 281 -11.19 -2.84 -14.51
C LYS A 281 -10.81 -1.47 -13.89
N PHE A 282 -11.73 -0.53 -13.79
CA PHE A 282 -11.47 0.73 -13.11
C PHE A 282 -11.62 0.59 -11.59
N ILE A 283 -10.91 1.44 -10.86
CA ILE A 283 -11.25 1.73 -9.48
C ILE A 283 -12.46 2.66 -9.48
N ALA A 284 -13.49 2.32 -8.72
CA ALA A 284 -14.64 3.19 -8.53
C ALA A 284 -14.48 4.01 -7.25
N LEU A 285 -14.79 5.30 -7.34
CA LEU A 285 -14.63 6.31 -6.30
C LEU A 285 -15.99 6.96 -6.00
N ASP A 286 -16.35 7.10 -4.74
CA ASP A 286 -17.53 7.91 -4.37
C ASP A 286 -17.11 9.31 -3.92
N GLY A 287 -17.43 10.30 -4.75
CA GLY A 287 -17.23 11.73 -4.47
C GLY A 287 -18.28 12.34 -3.53
N SER A 288 -19.22 11.56 -3.01
CA SER A 288 -20.21 12.06 -2.04
C SER A 288 -19.58 12.30 -0.67
N THR A 289 -20.20 13.17 0.12
CA THR A 289 -19.81 13.39 1.52
C THR A 289 -20.44 12.33 2.42
N ASN A 290 -19.81 12.04 3.57
CA ASN A 290 -20.33 11.15 4.62
C ASN A 290 -20.76 9.75 4.11
N VAL A 291 -19.89 9.12 3.32
CA VAL A 291 -20.11 7.77 2.81
C VAL A 291 -19.15 6.78 3.48
N ALA A 292 -19.65 5.58 3.76
CA ALA A 292 -18.86 4.51 4.37
C ALA A 292 -17.78 4.00 3.40
N VAL A 293 -18.14 3.62 2.17
CA VAL A 293 -17.21 3.07 1.18
C VAL A 293 -16.67 4.19 0.29
N ARG A 294 -15.36 4.39 0.27
CA ARG A 294 -14.70 5.40 -0.57
C ARG A 294 -14.24 4.84 -1.91
N ASN A 295 -13.74 3.61 -1.89
CA ASN A 295 -13.19 2.96 -3.06
C ASN A 295 -13.82 1.58 -3.21
N LEU A 296 -14.08 1.21 -4.44
CA LEU A 296 -14.57 -0.12 -4.79
C LEU A 296 -13.81 -0.62 -6.01
N ALA A 297 -13.43 -1.90 -6.01
CA ALA A 297 -12.80 -2.54 -7.15
C ALA A 297 -13.39 -3.94 -7.37
N ILE A 298 -13.54 -4.32 -8.64
CA ILE A 298 -13.94 -5.66 -9.03
C ILE A 298 -12.66 -6.44 -9.32
N MET A 299 -12.12 -7.11 -8.33
CA MET A 299 -10.82 -7.78 -8.41
C MET A 299 -10.81 -8.89 -9.47
N SER A 300 -11.90 -9.63 -9.59
CA SER A 300 -12.07 -10.65 -10.62
C SER A 300 -12.16 -10.10 -12.05
N ALA A 301 -12.56 -8.84 -12.24
CA ALA A 301 -12.48 -8.17 -13.53
C ALA A 301 -11.04 -7.80 -13.89
N VAL A 302 -10.20 -7.50 -12.91
CA VAL A 302 -8.77 -7.21 -13.12
C VAL A 302 -8.00 -8.50 -13.37
N SER A 303 -8.23 -9.52 -12.53
CA SER A 303 -7.68 -10.87 -12.71
C SER A 303 -8.73 -11.92 -12.39
N GLU A 304 -9.05 -12.76 -13.37
CA GLU A 304 -9.96 -13.89 -13.21
C GLU A 304 -9.54 -14.89 -12.10
N LYS A 305 -8.23 -14.90 -11.78
CA LYS A 305 -7.69 -15.79 -10.74
C LYS A 305 -8.04 -15.37 -9.30
N TYR A 306 -8.69 -14.22 -9.11
CA TYR A 306 -9.14 -13.78 -7.78
C TYR A 306 -10.46 -14.43 -7.32
N ALA A 307 -11.25 -15.00 -8.23
CA ALA A 307 -12.52 -15.63 -7.90
C ALA A 307 -12.67 -16.99 -8.60
N PRO A 308 -13.50 -17.90 -8.07
CA PRO A 308 -13.91 -19.12 -8.78
C PRO A 308 -14.62 -18.80 -10.10
N PRO A 309 -14.61 -19.72 -11.08
CA PRO A 309 -15.39 -19.56 -12.32
C PRO A 309 -16.86 -19.22 -12.05
N GLY A 310 -17.39 -18.23 -12.76
CA GLY A 310 -18.79 -17.80 -12.62
C GLY A 310 -19.08 -16.91 -11.41
N LYS A 311 -18.06 -16.54 -10.63
CA LYS A 311 -18.19 -15.62 -9.49
C LYS A 311 -17.38 -14.35 -9.69
N SER A 312 -17.78 -13.30 -9.00
CA SER A 312 -17.09 -12.01 -8.97
C SER A 312 -16.64 -11.69 -7.56
N LEU A 313 -15.38 -11.25 -7.42
CA LEU A 313 -14.83 -10.73 -6.16
C LEU A 313 -14.80 -9.22 -6.18
N ILE A 314 -15.41 -8.60 -5.18
CA ILE A 314 -15.52 -7.15 -5.04
C ILE A 314 -14.87 -6.73 -3.73
N ALA A 315 -13.94 -5.77 -3.81
CA ALA A 315 -13.29 -5.14 -2.67
C ALA A 315 -13.94 -3.78 -2.38
N ALA A 316 -14.48 -3.59 -1.19
CA ALA A 316 -15.01 -2.31 -0.72
C ALA A 316 -14.11 -1.74 0.39
N SER A 317 -13.44 -0.62 0.12
CA SER A 317 -12.46 -0.01 1.04
C SER A 317 -13.08 1.15 1.83
N ILE A 318 -12.80 1.15 3.13
CA ILE A 318 -13.31 2.11 4.13
C ILE A 318 -12.10 2.65 4.91
N PRO A 319 -11.45 3.74 4.45
CA PRO A 319 -10.29 4.30 5.14
C PRO A 319 -10.67 4.98 6.45
N GLY A 320 -9.76 4.89 7.43
CA GLY A 320 -9.88 5.57 8.72
C GLY A 320 -10.89 4.95 9.68
N THR A 321 -11.53 3.84 9.34
CA THR A 321 -12.56 3.18 10.17
C THR A 321 -12.10 1.80 10.62
N VAL A 322 -12.06 1.58 11.93
CA VAL A 322 -11.72 0.28 12.53
C VAL A 322 -12.62 0.03 13.73
N GLY A 323 -13.21 -1.16 13.81
CA GLY A 323 -13.92 -1.63 15.00
C GLY A 323 -15.39 -1.24 15.12
N ASP A 324 -15.98 -0.61 14.11
CA ASP A 324 -17.40 -0.23 14.14
C ASP A 324 -18.31 -1.47 14.09
N VAL A 325 -19.17 -1.57 15.10
CA VAL A 325 -20.27 -2.55 15.12
C VAL A 325 -21.31 -2.08 14.11
N GLY A 326 -21.54 -2.79 13.04
CA GLY A 326 -22.47 -2.37 11.97
C GLY A 326 -21.81 -1.83 10.71
N LEU A 327 -20.47 -1.87 10.63
CA LEU A 327 -19.70 -1.45 9.47
C LEU A 327 -20.23 -2.09 8.14
N GLU A 328 -20.56 -3.39 8.17
CA GLU A 328 -21.11 -4.07 7.01
C GLU A 328 -22.49 -3.52 6.62
N ALA A 329 -23.38 -3.31 7.59
CA ALA A 329 -24.74 -2.80 7.32
C ALA A 329 -24.67 -1.39 6.70
N GLU A 330 -23.80 -0.51 7.22
CA GLU A 330 -23.59 0.82 6.65
C GLU A 330 -22.98 0.76 5.25
N ALA A 331 -22.00 -0.11 5.04
CA ALA A 331 -21.39 -0.31 3.74
C ALA A 331 -22.42 -0.84 2.73
N ARG A 332 -23.23 -1.86 3.08
CA ARG A 332 -24.30 -2.38 2.23
C ARG A 332 -25.34 -1.32 1.88
N LYS A 333 -25.82 -0.57 2.88
CA LYS A 333 -26.75 0.55 2.67
C LYS A 333 -26.19 1.57 1.67
N HIS A 334 -24.93 1.95 1.84
CA HIS A 334 -24.27 2.87 0.93
C HIS A 334 -24.09 2.27 -0.49
N LEU A 335 -23.62 1.02 -0.59
CA LEU A 335 -23.43 0.33 -1.86
C LEU A 335 -24.76 0.10 -2.60
N THR A 336 -25.86 -0.21 -1.90
CA THR A 336 -27.20 -0.30 -2.49
C THR A 336 -27.62 1.03 -3.12
N GLN A 337 -27.29 2.15 -2.49
CA GLN A 337 -27.56 3.49 -3.06
C GLN A 337 -26.62 3.83 -4.24
N TRP A 338 -25.43 3.23 -4.29
CA TRP A 338 -24.45 3.47 -5.34
C TRP A 338 -24.63 2.58 -6.56
N ILE A 339 -24.74 1.27 -6.32
CA ILE A 339 -24.73 0.22 -7.35
C ILE A 339 -26.18 -0.22 -7.68
N GLY A 340 -27.05 -0.23 -6.68
CA GLY A 340 -28.42 -0.68 -6.80
C GLY A 340 -28.73 -1.89 -5.90
N PRO A 341 -29.98 -2.39 -5.95
CA PRO A 341 -30.48 -3.45 -5.06
C PRO A 341 -29.76 -4.79 -5.21
N VAL A 342 -29.02 -5.01 -6.29
CA VAL A 342 -28.20 -6.24 -6.49
C VAL A 342 -27.19 -6.45 -5.36
N VAL A 343 -26.81 -5.41 -4.64
CA VAL A 343 -25.89 -5.49 -3.48
C VAL A 343 -26.48 -6.35 -2.35
N GLU A 344 -27.78 -6.43 -2.24
CA GLU A 344 -28.48 -7.24 -1.22
C GLU A 344 -28.22 -8.75 -1.41
N SER A 345 -27.99 -9.18 -2.65
CA SER A 345 -27.65 -10.59 -2.97
C SER A 345 -26.17 -10.91 -2.83
N TRP A 346 -25.31 -9.94 -2.55
CA TRP A 346 -23.88 -10.21 -2.39
C TRP A 346 -23.59 -10.93 -1.08
N GLU A 347 -22.76 -11.93 -1.12
CA GLU A 347 -22.27 -12.64 0.06
C GLU A 347 -21.03 -11.93 0.63
N THR A 348 -20.99 -11.73 1.94
CA THR A 348 -19.80 -11.22 2.62
C THR A 348 -18.86 -12.38 2.91
N LEU A 349 -17.71 -12.41 2.25
CA LEU A 349 -16.69 -13.43 2.46
C LEU A 349 -15.84 -13.14 3.69
N ARG A 350 -15.39 -11.89 3.84
CA ARG A 350 -14.50 -11.47 4.93
C ARG A 350 -14.54 -9.96 5.14
N ILE A 351 -14.35 -9.55 6.39
CA ILE A 351 -14.13 -8.16 6.78
C ILE A 351 -12.75 -8.05 7.41
N ASP A 352 -11.83 -7.41 6.70
CA ASP A 352 -10.51 -7.08 7.24
C ASP A 352 -10.56 -5.76 8.00
N ARG A 353 -10.05 -5.76 9.23
CA ARG A 353 -9.83 -4.56 10.05
C ARG A 353 -8.34 -4.41 10.31
N ILE A 354 -7.74 -3.44 9.65
CA ILE A 354 -6.29 -3.25 9.64
C ILE A 354 -5.94 -2.01 10.44
N ILE A 355 -5.53 -2.21 11.69
CA ILE A 355 -5.22 -1.14 12.64
C ILE A 355 -3.95 -0.38 12.21
N HIS A 356 -2.93 -1.11 11.78
CA HIS A 356 -1.64 -0.57 11.37
C HIS A 356 -1.47 -0.65 9.84
N GLY A 357 -2.41 -0.07 9.08
CA GLY A 357 -2.38 -0.05 7.62
C GLY A 357 -1.16 0.73 7.10
N HIS A 358 -1.03 1.97 7.53
CA HIS A 358 0.13 2.83 7.25
C HIS A 358 0.63 3.51 8.53
N PRO A 359 1.93 3.84 8.65
CA PRO A 359 2.39 4.84 9.61
C PRO A 359 1.76 6.20 9.31
N ASP A 360 1.50 7.01 10.37
CA ASP A 360 0.99 8.37 10.18
C ASP A 360 2.12 9.27 9.64
N GLN A 361 1.91 9.82 8.46
CA GLN A 361 2.88 10.65 7.74
C GLN A 361 2.31 12.02 7.40
N ARG A 362 1.88 12.75 8.42
CA ARG A 362 1.53 14.17 8.28
C ARG A 362 2.77 15.01 7.93
N ALA A 363 2.53 16.23 7.48
CA ALA A 363 3.61 17.18 7.25
C ALA A 363 4.24 17.64 8.60
N PRO A 364 5.57 17.81 8.65
CA PRO A 364 6.55 17.55 7.61
C PRO A 364 6.89 16.05 7.47
N LEU A 365 6.97 15.56 6.23
CA LEU A 365 7.31 14.16 5.93
C LEU A 365 8.73 13.84 6.40
N LYS A 366 8.83 12.85 7.28
CA LYS A 366 10.13 12.34 7.75
C LYS A 366 10.52 11.09 6.96
N ALA A 367 10.85 11.28 5.67
CA ALA A 367 11.42 10.22 4.85
C ALA A 367 12.90 9.98 5.18
N ARG A 368 13.42 8.82 4.77
CA ARG A 368 14.85 8.45 4.93
C ARG A 368 15.39 8.60 6.35
N GLN A 369 14.60 8.23 7.34
CA GLN A 369 15.02 8.25 8.73
C GLN A 369 16.21 7.28 8.95
N ARG A 370 16.99 7.55 10.00
CA ARG A 370 18.16 6.76 10.38
C ARG A 370 17.76 5.30 10.63
N VAL A 371 18.47 4.34 10.02
CA VAL A 371 18.26 2.90 10.18
C VAL A 371 19.18 2.29 11.25
N ASN A 372 20.34 2.87 11.51
CA ASN A 372 21.27 2.46 12.56
C ASN A 372 20.89 3.14 13.89
N LEU A 373 20.67 2.35 14.94
CA LEU A 373 20.32 2.84 16.27
C LEU A 373 21.53 2.84 17.24
N GLY A 374 22.69 2.31 16.81
CA GLY A 374 23.87 2.07 17.65
C GLY A 374 23.92 0.64 18.16
N ASP A 375 25.04 0.25 18.77
CA ASP A 375 25.23 -1.05 19.45
C ASP A 375 24.81 -2.27 18.63
N ASN A 376 25.07 -2.28 17.33
CA ASN A 376 24.67 -3.29 16.35
C ASN A 376 23.15 -3.52 16.25
N LEU A 377 22.34 -2.54 16.65
CA LEU A 377 20.90 -2.55 16.56
C LEU A 377 20.40 -1.69 15.40
N TRP A 378 19.55 -2.26 14.57
CA TRP A 378 19.08 -1.65 13.36
C TRP A 378 17.55 -1.69 13.25
N VAL A 379 16.98 -0.79 12.48
CA VAL A 379 15.54 -0.74 12.23
C VAL A 379 15.24 -0.40 10.78
N CYS A 380 14.30 -1.13 10.17
CA CYS A 380 13.77 -0.82 8.85
C CYS A 380 12.25 -1.02 8.80
N GLY A 381 11.61 -0.52 7.77
CA GLY A 381 10.17 -0.56 7.57
C GLY A 381 9.70 0.69 6.83
N ASP A 382 8.47 0.68 6.37
CA ASP A 382 7.86 1.84 5.69
C ASP A 382 7.73 3.07 6.61
N HIS A 383 7.74 2.87 7.92
CA HIS A 383 7.76 3.94 8.92
C HIS A 383 9.12 4.67 9.02
N ARG A 384 10.19 4.11 8.42
CA ARG A 384 11.52 4.75 8.35
C ARG A 384 11.74 5.49 7.03
N ASP A 385 10.77 5.41 6.10
CA ASP A 385 10.78 6.08 4.80
C ASP A 385 9.37 6.56 4.44
N THR A 386 8.85 6.23 3.25
CA THR A 386 7.47 6.52 2.84
C THR A 386 6.56 5.32 3.10
N ALA A 387 5.36 5.56 3.58
CA ALA A 387 4.35 4.52 3.84
C ALA A 387 3.87 3.87 2.53
N SER A 388 4.65 2.92 2.02
CA SER A 388 4.42 2.25 0.73
C SER A 388 5.27 0.99 0.59
N ILE A 389 4.96 0.15 -0.40
CA ILE A 389 5.82 -0.96 -0.84
C ILE A 389 7.23 -0.45 -1.17
N GLN A 390 7.32 0.69 -1.88
CA GLN A 390 8.59 1.35 -2.19
C GLN A 390 9.41 1.67 -0.93
N GLY A 391 8.79 2.33 0.05
CA GLY A 391 9.48 2.73 1.27
C GLY A 391 9.90 1.56 2.14
N ALA A 392 9.11 0.49 2.18
CA ALA A 392 9.47 -0.73 2.89
C ALA A 392 10.70 -1.40 2.27
N LEU A 393 10.69 -1.64 0.95
CA LEU A 393 11.82 -2.22 0.21
C LEU A 393 13.08 -1.35 0.34
N PHE A 394 12.95 -0.03 0.11
CA PHE A 394 14.05 0.92 0.20
C PHE A 394 14.68 0.98 1.59
N SER A 395 13.86 1.03 2.62
CA SER A 395 14.32 1.03 4.00
C SER A 395 15.05 -0.26 4.36
N GLY A 396 14.53 -1.43 3.91
CA GLY A 396 15.18 -2.72 4.10
C GLY A 396 16.54 -2.80 3.41
N ARG A 397 16.62 -2.36 2.15
CA ARG A 397 17.90 -2.30 1.42
C ARG A 397 18.92 -1.40 2.12
N ARG A 398 18.52 -0.19 2.49
CA ARG A 398 19.39 0.74 3.23
C ARG A 398 19.93 0.14 4.53
N ALA A 399 19.12 -0.61 5.25
CA ALA A 399 19.57 -1.31 6.46
C ALA A 399 20.61 -2.37 6.12
N GLY A 400 20.36 -3.21 5.11
CA GLY A 400 21.31 -4.23 4.66
C GLY A 400 22.64 -3.65 4.17
N GLU A 401 22.60 -2.61 3.33
CA GLU A 401 23.80 -1.90 2.84
C GLU A 401 24.61 -1.30 4.01
N ALA A 402 23.96 -0.60 4.93
CA ALA A 402 24.62 0.05 6.05
C ALA A 402 25.22 -0.97 7.06
N ILE A 403 24.59 -2.15 7.21
CA ILE A 403 25.16 -3.25 8.01
C ILE A 403 26.40 -3.79 7.30
N ALA A 404 26.34 -4.07 5.99
CA ALA A 404 27.50 -4.56 5.24
C ALA A 404 28.68 -3.60 5.34
N GLU A 405 28.43 -2.30 5.18
CA GLU A 405 29.45 -1.25 5.37
C GLU A 405 30.05 -1.26 6.79
N SER A 406 29.20 -1.38 7.83
CA SER A 406 29.64 -1.39 9.23
C SER A 406 30.49 -2.62 9.57
N LEU A 407 30.33 -3.73 8.85
CA LEU A 407 31.10 -4.97 8.99
C LEU A 407 32.33 -5.03 8.08
N GLY A 408 32.60 -3.95 7.33
CA GLY A 408 33.76 -3.86 6.43
C GLY A 408 33.61 -4.73 5.16
N VAL A 409 32.40 -5.17 4.83
CA VAL A 409 32.11 -5.94 3.63
C VAL A 409 31.68 -4.96 2.53
N THR A 410 32.59 -4.68 1.59
CA THR A 410 32.28 -3.93 0.36
C THR A 410 31.75 -4.88 -0.73
N PRO A 411 30.82 -4.42 -1.61
CA PRO A 411 30.29 -5.23 -2.70
C PRO A 411 31.32 -5.63 -3.72
#